data_38ae204bf61b220a738169874fb05ca5
#
_entry.id   38ae204bf61b220a738169874fb05ca5
#
_cell.length_a   1.000
_cell.length_b   1.000
_cell.length_c   1.000
_cell.angle_alpha   90.00
_cell.angle_beta   90.00
_cell.angle_gamma   90.00
#
_symmetry.space_group_name_H-M   'P 1'
#
loop_
_entity.id
_entity.type
_entity.pdbx_description
1 polymer ?
#
loop_
_entity_poly.entity_id
_entity_poly.type
_entity_poly.pdbx_seq_one_letter_code
_entity_poly.pdbx_strand_id
1 'polypeptide(L)'
;MDNSKRLTLEALVAKAEQRRQEKFETHQVEVPSLGGALQLEKIPLTRIASMMDDLGDTSMSANLAFNVDLIYACCPMLRNTKLQAAYEVAAPTDIVCAVLEDNMMEINRIVAAILDMYGLADATGIKDAVKN
;
A
#
# COMPACT_ATOMS: atom_id res chain seq x y z
N MET A 1 -7.10 16.61 35.29
CA MET A 1 -7.82 15.34 35.50
C MET A 1 -7.51 14.40 34.34
N ASP A 2 -7.06 13.24 34.72
CA ASP A 2 -6.71 12.26 33.71
C ASP A 2 -7.97 11.51 33.27
N ASN A 3 -8.34 11.68 31.99
CA ASN A 3 -9.50 11.01 31.41
C ASN A 3 -9.12 9.72 30.68
N SER A 4 -7.85 9.37 30.68
CA SER A 4 -7.44 8.14 30.01
C SER A 4 -7.86 6.93 30.82
N LYS A 5 -8.54 6.03 30.19
CA LYS A 5 -8.93 4.77 30.79
C LYS A 5 -7.85 3.75 30.56
N ARG A 6 -7.57 2.92 31.55
CA ARG A 6 -6.68 1.80 31.36
C ARG A 6 -7.32 0.81 30.40
N LEU A 7 -6.52 0.35 29.48
CA LEU A 7 -6.97 -0.72 28.58
C LEU A 7 -7.08 -2.02 29.40
N THR A 8 -8.10 -2.79 29.10
CA THR A 8 -8.29 -4.10 29.68
C THR A 8 -8.11 -5.16 28.61
N LEU A 9 -7.87 -6.38 29.04
CA LEU A 9 -7.76 -7.49 28.10
C LEU A 9 -9.08 -7.67 27.32
N GLU A 10 -10.21 -7.55 28.00
CA GLU A 10 -11.52 -7.70 27.35
C GLU A 10 -11.72 -6.63 26.27
N ALA A 11 -11.29 -5.40 26.53
CA ALA A 11 -11.39 -4.31 25.55
C ALA A 11 -10.54 -4.60 24.33
N LEU A 12 -9.34 -5.14 24.53
CA LEU A 12 -8.46 -5.48 23.43
C LEU A 12 -9.00 -6.66 22.61
N VAL A 13 -9.58 -7.65 23.28
CA VAL A 13 -10.20 -8.78 22.58
C VAL A 13 -11.40 -8.31 21.76
N ALA A 14 -12.23 -7.43 22.33
CA ALA A 14 -13.38 -6.87 21.61
C ALA A 14 -12.91 -6.08 20.37
N LYS A 15 -11.79 -5.36 20.51
CA LYS A 15 -11.20 -4.61 19.40
C LYS A 15 -10.73 -5.54 18.29
N ALA A 16 -10.15 -6.67 18.67
CA ALA A 16 -9.70 -7.66 17.69
C ALA A 16 -10.86 -8.20 16.85
N GLU A 17 -12.00 -8.47 17.51
CA GLU A 17 -13.19 -8.94 16.81
C GLU A 17 -13.76 -7.87 15.88
N GLN A 18 -13.82 -6.62 16.36
CA GLN A 18 -14.26 -5.49 15.56
C GLN A 18 -13.39 -5.32 14.31
N ARG A 19 -12.07 -5.43 14.47
CA ARG A 19 -11.14 -5.28 13.36
C ARG A 19 -11.27 -6.41 12.34
N ARG A 20 -11.64 -7.60 12.76
CA ARG A 20 -11.91 -8.69 11.82
C ARG A 20 -13.10 -8.36 10.93
N GLN A 21 -14.11 -7.70 11.48
CA GLN A 21 -15.27 -7.25 10.69
C GLN A 21 -14.90 -6.07 9.81
N GLU A 22 -14.12 -5.11 10.31
CA GLU A 22 -13.64 -3.96 9.56
C GLU A 22 -12.68 -4.35 8.43
N LYS A 23 -12.16 -5.57 8.46
CA LYS A 23 -11.30 -6.08 7.38
C LYS A 23 -11.99 -6.00 6.03
N PHE A 24 -13.30 -5.94 6.01
CA PHE A 24 -14.07 -5.76 4.78
C PHE A 24 -14.30 -4.30 4.42
N GLU A 25 -13.94 -3.37 5.32
CA GLU A 25 -13.95 -1.96 4.99
C GLU A 25 -12.75 -1.65 4.11
N THR A 26 -13.06 -1.10 2.95
CA THR A 26 -12.05 -0.89 1.93
C THR A 26 -11.50 0.52 1.99
N HIS A 27 -10.19 0.62 2.02
CA HIS A 27 -9.52 1.86 1.71
C HIS A 27 -9.49 2.01 0.20
N GLN A 28 -9.54 3.25 -0.28
CA GLN A 28 -9.58 3.52 -1.71
C GLN A 28 -8.63 4.65 -2.05
N VAL A 29 -8.16 4.64 -3.29
CA VAL A 29 -7.36 5.73 -3.84
C VAL A 29 -7.90 6.07 -5.23
N GLU A 30 -8.13 7.36 -5.48
CA GLU A 30 -8.55 7.82 -6.78
C GLU A 30 -7.44 7.67 -7.80
N VAL A 31 -7.80 7.11 -8.96
CA VAL A 31 -6.87 6.96 -10.08
C VAL A 31 -7.53 7.61 -11.29
N PRO A 32 -7.26 8.91 -11.53
CA PRO A 32 -7.94 9.65 -12.60
C PRO A 32 -7.83 9.01 -13.97
N SER A 33 -6.69 8.43 -14.31
CA SER A 33 -6.52 7.79 -15.62
C SER A 33 -7.44 6.59 -15.82
N LEU A 34 -7.89 5.96 -14.74
CA LEU A 34 -8.80 4.83 -14.80
C LEU A 34 -10.26 5.25 -14.61
N GLY A 35 -10.51 6.51 -14.29
CA GLY A 35 -11.84 7.03 -14.11
C GLY A 35 -12.55 6.54 -12.85
N GLY A 36 -11.80 6.11 -11.85
CA GLY A 36 -12.38 5.61 -10.61
C GLY A 36 -11.34 5.39 -9.53
N ALA A 37 -11.73 4.69 -8.49
CA ALA A 37 -10.88 4.43 -7.34
C ALA A 37 -10.45 2.98 -7.30
N LEU A 38 -9.18 2.74 -6.97
CA LEU A 38 -8.67 1.41 -6.68
C LEU A 38 -8.88 1.08 -5.22
N GLN A 39 -9.30 -0.14 -4.97
CA GLN A 39 -9.48 -0.66 -3.64
C GLN A 39 -8.14 -1.09 -3.06
N LEU A 40 -7.88 -0.67 -1.82
CA LEU A 40 -6.63 -0.98 -1.14
C LEU A 40 -6.89 -1.87 0.07
N GLU A 41 -5.98 -2.79 0.32
CA GLU A 41 -6.02 -3.70 1.44
C GLU A 41 -4.70 -3.65 2.18
N LYS A 42 -4.76 -3.63 3.52
CA LYS A 42 -3.54 -3.64 4.33
C LYS A 42 -2.86 -5.01 4.30
N ILE A 43 -1.53 -4.98 4.26
CA ILE A 43 -0.69 -6.15 4.53
C ILE A 43 0.02 -5.90 5.86
N PRO A 44 0.63 -6.91 6.49
CA PRO A 44 1.34 -6.69 7.74
C PRO A 44 2.44 -5.64 7.60
N LEU A 45 2.53 -4.75 8.59
CA LEU A 45 3.56 -3.70 8.58
C LEU A 45 4.97 -4.29 8.54
N THR A 46 5.17 -5.44 9.19
CA THR A 46 6.46 -6.14 9.14
C THR A 46 6.86 -6.53 7.73
N ARG A 47 5.87 -6.84 6.88
CA ARG A 47 6.16 -7.16 5.48
C ARG A 47 6.62 -5.91 4.72
N ILE A 48 5.99 -4.77 4.99
CA ILE A 48 6.42 -3.50 4.37
C ILE A 48 7.83 -3.16 4.80
N ALA A 49 8.13 -3.31 6.09
CA ALA A 49 9.48 -3.06 6.61
C ALA A 49 10.51 -3.94 5.92
N SER A 50 10.20 -5.22 5.74
CA SER A 50 11.07 -6.16 5.04
C SER A 50 11.31 -5.74 3.60
N MET A 51 10.25 -5.28 2.91
CA MET A 51 10.38 -4.79 1.54
C MET A 51 11.28 -3.56 1.47
N MET A 52 11.18 -2.67 2.46
CA MET A 52 12.05 -1.49 2.55
C MET A 52 13.51 -1.87 2.79
N ASP A 53 13.74 -2.86 3.65
CA ASP A 53 15.10 -3.35 3.92
C ASP A 53 15.74 -3.95 2.68
N ASP A 54 14.93 -4.57 1.83
CA ASP A 54 15.41 -5.20 0.60
C ASP A 54 15.76 -4.18 -0.49
N LEU A 55 15.44 -2.90 -0.28
CA LEU A 55 15.75 -1.87 -1.28
C LEU A 55 17.24 -1.81 -1.64
N GLY A 56 18.11 -2.06 -0.67
CA GLY A 56 19.54 -2.12 -0.92
C GLY A 56 20.20 -0.80 -1.29
N ASP A 57 19.55 0.01 -2.13
CA ASP A 57 20.06 1.32 -2.53
C ASP A 57 18.90 2.28 -2.77
N THR A 58 19.22 3.52 -3.17
CA THR A 58 18.23 4.57 -3.39
C THR A 58 18.07 4.89 -4.87
N SER A 59 18.48 3.98 -5.75
CA SER A 59 18.33 4.18 -7.18
C SER A 59 16.87 4.28 -7.57
N MET A 60 16.60 4.92 -8.70
CA MET A 60 15.24 5.04 -9.20
C MET A 60 14.64 3.66 -9.50
N SER A 61 15.42 2.75 -10.05
CA SER A 61 14.93 1.42 -10.37
C SER A 61 14.59 0.62 -9.11
N ALA A 62 15.38 0.74 -8.04
CA ALA A 62 15.09 0.07 -6.77
C ALA A 62 13.83 0.64 -6.13
N ASN A 63 13.67 1.97 -6.16
CA ASN A 63 12.47 2.62 -5.63
C ASN A 63 11.23 2.25 -6.43
N LEU A 64 11.34 2.19 -7.75
CA LEU A 64 10.22 1.79 -8.59
C LEU A 64 9.82 0.35 -8.30
N ALA A 65 10.80 -0.55 -8.17
CA ALA A 65 10.52 -1.95 -7.85
C ALA A 65 9.80 -2.07 -6.51
N PHE A 66 10.22 -1.32 -5.50
CA PHE A 66 9.53 -1.29 -4.21
C PHE A 66 8.09 -0.80 -4.36
N ASN A 67 7.90 0.30 -5.09
CA ASN A 67 6.57 0.87 -5.30
C ASN A 67 5.64 -0.12 -6.01
N VAL A 68 6.14 -0.78 -7.04
CA VAL A 68 5.38 -1.79 -7.79
C VAL A 68 4.99 -2.96 -6.88
N ASP A 69 5.95 -3.47 -6.12
CA ASP A 69 5.69 -4.59 -5.22
C ASP A 69 4.66 -4.23 -4.15
N LEU A 70 4.76 -3.02 -3.60
CA LEU A 70 3.83 -2.55 -2.57
C LEU A 70 2.41 -2.42 -3.13
N ILE A 71 2.27 -1.80 -4.29
CA ILE A 71 0.97 -1.64 -4.94
C ILE A 71 0.37 -3.01 -5.25
N TYR A 72 1.17 -3.91 -5.83
CA TYR A 72 0.70 -5.25 -6.16
C TYR A 72 0.20 -6.00 -4.93
N ALA A 73 0.92 -5.88 -3.82
CA ALA A 73 0.55 -6.55 -2.57
C ALA A 73 -0.74 -5.99 -1.96
N CYS A 74 -0.97 -4.67 -2.10
CA CYS A 74 -2.07 -3.98 -1.43
C CYS A 74 -3.29 -3.75 -2.33
N CYS A 75 -3.25 -4.11 -3.60
CA CYS A 75 -4.36 -3.94 -4.52
C CYS A 75 -4.86 -5.30 -5.02
N PRO A 76 -5.85 -5.89 -4.36
CA PRO A 76 -6.31 -7.24 -4.73
C PRO A 76 -6.74 -7.37 -6.18
N MET A 77 -7.35 -6.32 -6.74
CA MET A 77 -7.84 -6.34 -8.12
C MET A 77 -6.70 -6.56 -9.13
N LEU A 78 -5.50 -6.05 -8.82
CA LEU A 78 -4.35 -6.20 -9.72
C LEU A 78 -3.80 -7.62 -9.73
N ARG A 79 -4.16 -8.44 -8.74
CA ARG A 79 -3.75 -9.84 -8.70
C ARG A 79 -4.70 -10.76 -9.43
N ASN A 80 -5.73 -10.19 -10.06
CA ASN A 80 -6.71 -10.96 -10.81
C ASN A 80 -6.09 -11.49 -12.11
N THR A 81 -6.19 -12.79 -12.33
CA THR A 81 -5.57 -13.43 -13.49
C THR A 81 -6.22 -13.03 -14.81
N LYS A 82 -7.51 -12.73 -14.81
CA LYS A 82 -8.19 -12.25 -16.02
C LYS A 82 -7.69 -10.88 -16.44
N LEU A 83 -7.45 -10.00 -15.46
CA LEU A 83 -6.90 -8.68 -15.74
C LEU A 83 -5.49 -8.80 -16.30
N GLN A 84 -4.66 -9.63 -15.67
CA GLN A 84 -3.29 -9.84 -16.11
C GLN A 84 -3.24 -10.41 -17.54
N ALA A 85 -4.13 -11.33 -17.84
CA ALA A 85 -4.23 -11.90 -19.20
C ALA A 85 -4.68 -10.85 -20.21
N ALA A 86 -5.60 -9.98 -19.85
CA ALA A 86 -6.10 -8.91 -20.72
C ALA A 86 -4.97 -7.95 -21.13
N TYR A 87 -4.04 -7.69 -20.21
CA TYR A 87 -2.89 -6.81 -20.48
C TYR A 87 -1.68 -7.56 -21.03
N GLU A 88 -1.79 -8.89 -21.16
CA GLU A 88 -0.73 -9.73 -21.72
C GLU A 88 0.62 -9.53 -21.03
N VAL A 89 0.61 -9.40 -19.71
CA VAL A 89 1.84 -9.16 -18.93
C VAL A 89 2.68 -10.42 -18.84
N ALA A 90 4.01 -10.26 -18.91
CA ALA A 90 4.94 -11.38 -18.82
C ALA A 90 5.07 -11.87 -17.38
N ALA A 91 5.11 -10.96 -16.41
CA ALA A 91 5.17 -11.28 -15.00
C ALA A 91 3.96 -10.65 -14.29
N PRO A 92 3.40 -11.29 -13.24
CA PRO A 92 2.22 -10.75 -12.57
C PRO A 92 2.37 -9.31 -12.09
N THR A 93 3.51 -8.94 -11.54
CA THR A 93 3.74 -7.59 -11.02
C THR A 93 3.82 -6.53 -12.12
N ASP A 94 4.04 -6.93 -13.37
CA ASP A 94 4.05 -6.00 -14.50
C ASP A 94 2.70 -5.33 -14.70
N ILE A 95 1.63 -5.90 -14.12
CA ILE A 95 0.29 -5.34 -14.24
C ILE A 95 0.20 -3.92 -13.67
N VAL A 96 1.00 -3.61 -12.65
CA VAL A 96 0.95 -2.29 -12.01
C VAL A 96 1.28 -1.19 -13.02
N CYS A 97 2.42 -1.30 -13.68
CA CYS A 97 2.82 -0.30 -14.68
C CYS A 97 1.93 -0.35 -15.92
N ALA A 98 1.47 -1.54 -16.30
CA ALA A 98 0.61 -1.67 -17.48
C ALA A 98 -0.73 -0.95 -17.28
N VAL A 99 -1.38 -1.18 -16.16
CA VAL A 99 -2.68 -0.56 -15.86
C VAL A 99 -2.55 0.95 -15.70
N LEU A 100 -1.46 1.41 -15.09
CA LEU A 100 -1.21 2.82 -14.83
C LEU A 100 -0.48 3.52 -15.98
N GLU A 101 -0.26 2.82 -17.09
CA GLU A 101 0.37 3.35 -18.29
C GLU A 101 1.74 4.00 -18.01
N ASP A 102 2.51 3.37 -17.12
CA ASP A 102 3.85 3.85 -16.74
C ASP A 102 3.84 5.28 -16.18
N ASN A 103 2.72 5.71 -15.60
CA ASN A 103 2.58 7.06 -15.05
C ASN A 103 3.11 7.12 -13.62
N MET A 104 4.30 7.71 -13.48
CA MET A 104 4.96 7.76 -12.18
C MET A 104 4.20 8.57 -11.14
N MET A 105 3.49 9.62 -11.55
CA MET A 105 2.67 10.41 -10.63
C MET A 105 1.56 9.56 -10.00
N GLU A 106 0.91 8.73 -10.80
CA GLU A 106 -0.14 7.86 -10.30
C GLU A 106 0.42 6.76 -9.41
N ILE A 107 1.55 6.19 -9.81
CA ILE A 107 2.24 5.19 -8.98
C ILE A 107 2.56 5.79 -7.61
N ASN A 108 3.14 6.98 -7.58
CA ASN A 108 3.49 7.64 -6.33
C ASN A 108 2.26 7.98 -5.49
N ARG A 109 1.16 8.37 -6.14
CA ARG A 109 -0.09 8.67 -5.45
C ARG A 109 -0.64 7.45 -4.72
N ILE A 110 -0.62 6.31 -5.40
CA ILE A 110 -1.12 5.06 -4.81
C ILE A 110 -0.23 4.63 -3.65
N VAL A 111 1.08 4.71 -3.83
CA VAL A 111 2.03 4.38 -2.74
C VAL A 111 1.79 5.29 -1.54
N ALA A 112 1.61 6.58 -1.75
CA ALA A 112 1.34 7.52 -0.67
C ALA A 112 0.05 7.15 0.07
N ALA A 113 -0.99 6.78 -0.66
CA ALA A 113 -2.26 6.36 -0.06
C ALA A 113 -2.09 5.08 0.77
N ILE A 114 -1.30 4.13 0.26
CA ILE A 114 -1.02 2.90 0.99
C ILE A 114 -0.28 3.20 2.30
N LEU A 115 0.78 3.98 2.22
CA LEU A 115 1.58 4.31 3.40
C LEU A 115 0.78 5.12 4.42
N ASP A 116 -0.15 5.93 3.94
CA ASP A 116 -1.05 6.70 4.80
C ASP A 116 -1.91 5.78 5.68
N MET A 117 -2.29 4.62 5.19
CA MET A 117 -3.06 3.65 5.96
C MET A 117 -2.31 3.16 7.21
N TYR A 118 -0.99 3.29 7.21
CA TYR A 118 -0.13 2.83 8.30
C TYR A 118 0.39 3.98 9.16
N GLY A 119 -0.10 5.18 8.93
CA GLY A 119 0.44 6.34 9.61
C GLY A 119 1.80 6.77 9.11
N LEU A 120 2.18 6.33 7.91
CA LEU A 120 3.44 6.69 7.26
C LEU A 120 3.18 7.72 6.15
N ALA A 121 2.23 8.60 6.39
CA ALA A 121 1.77 9.58 5.39
C ALA A 121 2.89 10.44 4.85
N ASP A 122 3.91 10.67 5.66
CA ASP A 122 5.04 11.51 5.28
C ASP A 122 6.23 10.67 4.83
N ALA A 123 5.99 9.73 3.91
CA ALA A 123 7.06 8.92 3.34
C ALA A 123 8.10 9.81 2.65
N THR A 124 7.66 10.90 2.03
CA THR A 124 8.56 11.89 1.42
C THR A 124 9.39 12.56 2.51
N GLY A 125 8.76 12.92 3.63
CA GLY A 125 9.45 13.50 4.77
C GLY A 125 10.47 12.56 5.37
N ILE A 126 10.15 11.28 5.43
CA ILE A 126 11.10 10.26 5.89
C ILE A 126 12.32 10.21 4.97
N LYS A 127 12.11 10.21 3.66
CA LYS A 127 13.20 10.26 2.69
C LYS A 127 14.06 11.50 2.86
N ASP A 128 13.42 12.65 3.03
CA ASP A 128 14.13 13.90 3.22
C ASP A 128 14.92 13.89 4.52
N ALA A 129 14.35 13.36 5.58
CA ALA A 129 15.05 13.24 6.86
C ALA A 129 16.28 12.33 6.73
N VAL A 130 16.17 11.26 5.97
CA VAL A 130 17.31 10.35 5.75
C VAL A 130 18.40 11.01 4.92
N LYS A 131 18.01 11.86 3.97
CA LYS A 131 18.99 12.58 3.13
C LYS A 131 19.75 13.64 3.91
N ASN A 132 19.16 14.17 4.93
CA ASN A 132 19.77 15.20 5.76
C ASN A 132 20.57 14.59 6.91
#